data_3b24ffc6a0afa3eca20ceb4d26d21f02
#
_entry.id   3b24ffc6a0afa3eca20ceb4d26d21f02
#
_cell.length_a   1.000
_cell.length_b   1.000
_cell.length_c   1.000
_cell.angle_alpha   90.00
_cell.angle_beta   90.00
_cell.angle_gamma   90.00
#
_symmetry.space_group_name_H-M   'P 1'
#
loop_
_entity.id
_entity.type
_entity.pdbx_description
1 polymer ?
#
loop_
_entity_poly.entity_id
_entity_poly.type
_entity_poly.pdbx_seq_one_letter_code
_entity_poly.pdbx_strand_id
1 'polypeptide(L)'
;MRKIYLILPLLFSLLTISCDDDAEIVRLTNEDPALSVFNISPQRGYAGTEITIEGANFGAAKELVKVFFAGMEEPVELLTCEDTKLVVKVPENATSGPLTIEANKMKIVTTDWLFTVIPDPEMTEISPARVTGNAEVTITGKNFGTVKEDVKLYCTIDGEEVPFTINSCTDEEIKAVVPETTVFGEFDVKVQIQGKAAKNTLKITLLEKPTVTAVKSDNVLSGSFAFAGDKVTISGTGFGTDAAAVTVKFGDIVAASVESCENGKIVAIVPDGFVGGKVTVTKDELSSTSTDELKVLEADTDISSYVLKNYKAPFARNEYKEGQGSDANTWAEPAGWIVNEAAQNLLNRYINKNWCTVPVGGLNLNEQGEGVALVMQAGWNNDAVAGTKSIDNGKMYQVITLPKGLYKLDVIYGEVVLKGNPNVAVSKNKTELPNPEDLSATNGDVFWKFVNHSKNDPVATHSISFDLSETTEVCLGFTADLPNGSCFKVTELKLVYVGDVQ
;
A
#
# COMPACT_ATOMS: atom_id res chain seq x y z
N MET A 1 -40.71 -8.70 -61.62
CA MET A 1 -41.63 -8.87 -62.79
C MET A 1 -42.95 -9.40 -62.30
N ARG A 2 -43.95 -8.81 -62.74
CA ARG A 2 -45.41 -8.99 -62.81
C ARG A 2 -46.20 -8.23 -61.72
N LYS A 3 -46.61 -7.06 -62.13
CA LYS A 3 -47.76 -6.29 -61.62
C LYS A 3 -49.04 -7.03 -62.06
N ILE A 4 -50.01 -7.19 -61.18
CA ILE A 4 -51.38 -7.52 -61.53
C ILE A 4 -52.24 -6.39 -60.98
N TYR A 5 -52.82 -5.67 -61.90
CA TYR A 5 -53.93 -4.72 -61.69
C TYR A 5 -55.24 -5.49 -61.72
N LEU A 6 -56.09 -5.29 -60.73
CA LEU A 6 -57.48 -5.75 -60.83
C LEU A 6 -58.40 -4.53 -60.86
N ILE A 7 -59.10 -4.43 -61.92
CA ILE A 7 -60.06 -3.39 -62.29
C ILE A 7 -61.43 -3.68 -61.63
N LEU A 8 -61.95 -2.68 -60.93
CA LEU A 8 -63.28 -2.68 -60.34
C LEU A 8 -64.32 -2.25 -61.44
N PRO A 9 -65.38 -2.99 -61.73
CA PRO A 9 -66.46 -2.47 -62.57
C PRO A 9 -67.46 -1.72 -61.70
N LEU A 10 -67.71 -0.50 -62.08
CA LEU A 10 -68.79 0.39 -61.64
C LEU A 10 -70.12 -0.08 -62.24
N LEU A 11 -71.04 -0.57 -61.42
CA LEU A 11 -72.38 -0.92 -61.88
C LEU A 11 -73.34 0.21 -61.48
N PHE A 12 -73.77 0.94 -62.51
CA PHE A 12 -74.80 1.99 -62.38
C PHE A 12 -76.17 1.31 -62.68
N SER A 13 -77.01 1.23 -61.59
CA SER A 13 -78.42 0.78 -61.82
C SER A 13 -79.36 1.97 -61.61
N LEU A 14 -80.11 2.27 -62.66
CA LEU A 14 -81.20 3.23 -62.61
C LEU A 14 -82.30 2.73 -61.66
N LEU A 15 -82.66 3.59 -60.73
CA LEU A 15 -83.91 3.41 -59.96
C LEU A 15 -85.05 4.14 -60.62
N THR A 16 -86.02 3.37 -60.98
CA THR A 16 -87.37 3.88 -61.31
C THR A 16 -88.15 4.12 -60.07
N ILE A 17 -88.68 5.34 -59.93
CA ILE A 17 -89.52 5.76 -58.82
C ILE A 17 -90.92 5.18 -59.05
N SER A 18 -91.36 4.34 -58.14
CA SER A 18 -92.80 4.01 -57.98
C SER A 18 -93.18 4.57 -56.60
N CYS A 19 -94.14 5.50 -56.58
CA CYS A 19 -94.84 5.91 -55.34
C CYS A 19 -95.82 4.82 -54.95
N ASP A 20 -95.60 4.23 -53.78
CA ASP A 20 -96.65 3.64 -53.00
C ASP A 20 -96.44 4.09 -51.51
N ASP A 21 -97.52 4.63 -50.94
CA ASP A 21 -97.56 5.16 -49.59
C ASP A 21 -97.56 4.03 -48.58
N ASP A 22 -96.33 3.65 -48.11
CA ASP A 22 -96.11 3.06 -46.78
C ASP A 22 -94.70 3.43 -46.38
N ALA A 23 -94.54 4.54 -45.63
CA ALA A 23 -93.29 4.96 -45.05
C ALA A 23 -92.97 4.04 -43.91
N GLU A 24 -92.25 2.94 -44.21
CA GLU A 24 -91.50 2.19 -43.18
C GLU A 24 -90.34 3.06 -42.66
N ILE A 25 -90.54 3.65 -41.51
CA ILE A 25 -89.47 4.36 -40.83
C ILE A 25 -88.40 3.32 -40.47
N VAL A 26 -87.38 3.20 -41.34
CA VAL A 26 -86.13 2.54 -41.00
C VAL A 26 -85.51 3.37 -39.85
N ARG A 27 -85.80 2.96 -38.65
CA ARG A 27 -85.00 3.39 -37.50
C ARG A 27 -83.63 2.85 -37.73
N LEU A 28 -82.72 3.71 -38.20
CA LEU A 28 -81.32 3.50 -38.02
C LEU A 28 -81.09 3.43 -36.48
N THR A 29 -81.08 2.25 -35.94
CA THR A 29 -80.51 2.03 -34.60
C THR A 29 -79.03 2.32 -34.72
N ASN A 30 -78.72 3.55 -34.40
CA ASN A 30 -77.33 3.93 -34.14
C ASN A 30 -76.99 3.16 -32.82
N GLU A 31 -76.73 1.86 -32.98
CA GLU A 31 -76.03 1.18 -31.84
C GLU A 31 -74.67 1.82 -31.84
N ASP A 32 -74.38 2.53 -30.74
CA ASP A 32 -73.05 3.02 -30.46
C ASP A 32 -72.10 1.82 -30.60
N PRO A 33 -71.01 1.95 -31.33
CA PRO A 33 -70.09 0.82 -31.54
C PRO A 33 -69.63 0.30 -30.17
N ALA A 34 -69.62 -1.02 -30.00
CA ALA A 34 -69.36 -1.67 -28.74
C ALA A 34 -67.96 -1.31 -28.22
N LEU A 35 -67.91 -0.89 -26.94
CA LEU A 35 -66.68 -0.68 -26.20
C LEU A 35 -65.94 -2.02 -26.09
N SER A 36 -64.63 -2.06 -26.45
CA SER A 36 -63.85 -3.29 -26.39
C SER A 36 -62.42 -3.03 -25.96
N VAL A 37 -61.83 -4.03 -25.28
CA VAL A 37 -60.44 -4.05 -24.84
C VAL A 37 -59.76 -5.23 -25.53
N PHE A 38 -58.62 -4.96 -26.18
CA PHE A 38 -57.86 -5.96 -26.94
C PHE A 38 -56.58 -6.40 -26.22
N ASN A 39 -56.01 -5.50 -25.39
CA ASN A 39 -54.77 -5.75 -24.67
C ASN A 39 -54.61 -4.81 -23.47
N ILE A 40 -53.89 -5.27 -22.47
CA ILE A 40 -53.37 -4.45 -21.36
C ILE A 40 -51.87 -4.75 -21.25
N SER A 41 -51.02 -3.73 -21.34
CA SER A 41 -49.56 -3.90 -21.29
C SER A 41 -48.89 -2.80 -20.45
N PRO A 42 -48.04 -3.16 -19.51
CA PRO A 42 -47.81 -4.51 -18.99
C PRO A 42 -49.04 -5.03 -18.22
N GLN A 43 -49.16 -6.37 -18.06
CA GLN A 43 -50.25 -6.99 -17.29
C GLN A 43 -49.92 -7.12 -15.77
N ARG A 44 -48.74 -6.65 -15.37
CA ARG A 44 -48.30 -6.63 -13.94
C ARG A 44 -47.40 -5.44 -13.71
N GLY A 45 -47.43 -4.88 -12.51
CA GLY A 45 -46.58 -3.75 -12.13
C GLY A 45 -46.79 -3.31 -10.70
N TYR A 46 -45.87 -2.49 -10.24
CA TYR A 46 -45.95 -1.81 -8.95
C TYR A 46 -46.92 -0.62 -9.03
N ALA A 47 -47.32 -0.08 -7.88
CA ALA A 47 -47.96 1.23 -7.82
C ALA A 47 -47.03 2.28 -8.49
N GLY A 48 -47.65 3.12 -9.35
CA GLY A 48 -46.94 4.08 -10.20
C GLY A 48 -46.55 3.58 -11.59
N THR A 49 -46.61 2.28 -11.87
CA THR A 49 -46.38 1.74 -13.20
C THR A 49 -47.40 2.33 -14.22
N GLU A 50 -46.93 2.78 -15.36
CA GLU A 50 -47.81 3.19 -16.50
C GLU A 50 -48.24 1.96 -17.26
N ILE A 51 -49.55 1.79 -17.44
CA ILE A 51 -50.15 0.73 -18.26
C ILE A 51 -50.88 1.33 -19.44
N THR A 52 -50.74 0.67 -20.56
CA THR A 52 -51.47 0.96 -21.81
C THR A 52 -52.59 -0.03 -21.95
N ILE A 53 -53.78 0.48 -22.16
CA ILE A 53 -55.00 -0.30 -22.48
C ILE A 53 -55.32 -0.04 -23.97
N GLU A 54 -55.26 -1.06 -24.76
CA GLU A 54 -55.58 -1.00 -26.17
C GLU A 54 -56.97 -1.57 -26.43
N GLY A 55 -57.75 -0.89 -27.24
CA GLY A 55 -59.15 -1.29 -27.49
C GLY A 55 -59.78 -0.53 -28.65
N ALA A 56 -61.09 -0.36 -28.57
CA ALA A 56 -61.82 0.46 -29.51
C ALA A 56 -63.03 1.13 -28.84
N ASN A 57 -63.38 2.28 -29.40
CA ASN A 57 -64.55 3.09 -29.04
C ASN A 57 -64.47 3.68 -27.62
N PHE A 58 -63.24 3.97 -27.17
CA PHE A 58 -63.03 4.69 -25.90
C PHE A 58 -63.47 6.15 -26.01
N GLY A 59 -63.35 6.72 -27.18
CA GLY A 59 -63.50 8.16 -27.39
C GLY A 59 -62.25 8.94 -27.01
N ALA A 60 -62.19 10.21 -27.37
CA ALA A 60 -61.06 11.10 -27.11
C ALA A 60 -61.30 12.14 -26.00
N ALA A 61 -62.50 12.17 -25.44
CA ALA A 61 -62.86 13.12 -24.37
C ALA A 61 -62.59 12.53 -23.00
N LYS A 62 -61.46 12.94 -22.36
CA LYS A 62 -61.03 12.44 -21.05
C LYS A 62 -62.13 12.49 -19.98
N GLU A 63 -63.00 13.47 -20.03
CA GLU A 63 -64.05 13.71 -19.05
C GLU A 63 -65.15 12.65 -19.13
N LEU A 64 -65.25 11.94 -20.24
CA LEU A 64 -66.30 10.93 -20.51
C LEU A 64 -65.74 9.51 -20.33
N VAL A 65 -64.45 9.34 -20.07
CA VAL A 65 -63.83 8.04 -19.93
C VAL A 65 -63.29 7.89 -18.51
N LYS A 66 -63.63 6.76 -17.88
CA LYS A 66 -63.18 6.43 -16.52
C LYS A 66 -62.60 5.03 -16.53
N VAL A 67 -61.48 4.87 -15.80
CA VAL A 67 -60.82 3.59 -15.60
C VAL A 67 -60.73 3.34 -14.11
N PHE A 68 -61.12 2.15 -13.67
CA PHE A 68 -61.06 1.72 -12.29
C PHE A 68 -60.23 0.45 -12.18
N PHE A 69 -59.38 0.38 -11.19
CA PHE A 69 -58.74 -0.88 -10.80
C PHE A 69 -59.69 -1.71 -9.91
N ALA A 70 -59.41 -3.00 -9.81
CA ALA A 70 -60.22 -3.90 -8.99
C ALA A 70 -60.35 -3.39 -7.55
N GLY A 71 -61.61 -3.37 -7.03
CA GLY A 71 -61.90 -2.93 -5.67
C GLY A 71 -61.87 -1.43 -5.42
N MET A 72 -61.69 -0.59 -6.46
CA MET A 72 -61.70 0.86 -6.33
C MET A 72 -63.05 1.45 -6.72
N GLU A 73 -63.50 2.42 -5.97
CA GLU A 73 -64.76 3.16 -6.19
C GLU A 73 -64.50 4.43 -7.03
N GLU A 74 -63.29 4.99 -6.94
CA GLU A 74 -62.92 6.18 -7.64
C GLU A 74 -62.09 5.85 -8.91
N PRO A 75 -62.31 6.54 -10.04
CA PRO A 75 -61.53 6.33 -11.26
C PRO A 75 -60.12 6.89 -11.11
N VAL A 76 -59.18 6.24 -11.79
CA VAL A 76 -57.79 6.76 -11.90
C VAL A 76 -57.68 7.85 -12.95
N GLU A 77 -56.64 8.70 -12.81
CA GLU A 77 -56.33 9.73 -13.76
C GLU A 77 -55.84 9.12 -15.09
N LEU A 78 -56.41 9.54 -16.21
CA LEU A 78 -55.95 9.17 -17.54
C LEU A 78 -54.74 10.05 -17.92
N LEU A 79 -53.60 9.44 -18.25
CA LEU A 79 -52.46 10.15 -18.83
C LEU A 79 -52.71 10.43 -20.31
N THR A 80 -53.21 9.40 -21.06
CA THR A 80 -53.61 9.50 -22.46
C THR A 80 -54.99 8.95 -22.62
N CYS A 81 -55.82 9.61 -23.47
CA CYS A 81 -57.14 9.19 -23.85
C CYS A 81 -57.32 9.38 -25.38
N GLU A 82 -57.30 8.27 -26.05
CA GLU A 82 -57.56 8.18 -27.50
C GLU A 82 -58.62 7.13 -27.73
N ASP A 83 -59.30 7.15 -28.89
CA ASP A 83 -60.38 6.20 -29.22
C ASP A 83 -59.95 4.73 -29.13
N THR A 84 -58.64 4.44 -29.35
CA THR A 84 -58.06 3.08 -29.35
C THR A 84 -57.06 2.83 -28.26
N LYS A 85 -56.72 3.85 -27.43
CA LYS A 85 -55.64 3.75 -26.46
C LYS A 85 -55.89 4.60 -25.22
N LEU A 86 -55.81 3.99 -24.06
CA LEU A 86 -55.79 4.66 -22.77
C LEU A 86 -54.46 4.38 -22.08
N VAL A 87 -53.92 5.38 -21.40
CA VAL A 87 -52.74 5.20 -20.52
C VAL A 87 -53.09 5.71 -19.13
N VAL A 88 -52.86 4.87 -18.13
CA VAL A 88 -53.10 5.17 -16.71
C VAL A 88 -51.92 4.74 -15.85
N LYS A 89 -51.78 5.31 -14.66
CA LYS A 89 -50.84 4.83 -13.64
C LYS A 89 -51.58 3.94 -12.64
N VAL A 90 -50.88 2.87 -12.21
CA VAL A 90 -51.35 2.00 -11.13
C VAL A 90 -51.37 2.81 -9.83
N PRO A 91 -52.52 2.99 -9.16
CA PRO A 91 -52.57 3.73 -7.91
C PRO A 91 -51.96 2.95 -6.72
N GLU A 92 -51.60 3.65 -5.64
CA GLU A 92 -50.99 3.05 -4.46
C GLU A 92 -51.88 2.02 -3.74
N ASN A 93 -53.19 2.18 -3.85
CA ASN A 93 -54.18 1.30 -3.21
C ASN A 93 -54.83 0.30 -4.19
N ALA A 94 -54.24 0.13 -5.37
CA ALA A 94 -54.75 -0.86 -6.34
C ALA A 94 -54.64 -2.29 -5.81
N THR A 95 -55.58 -3.10 -6.17
CA THR A 95 -55.57 -4.56 -5.94
C THR A 95 -55.54 -5.30 -7.27
N SER A 96 -54.96 -6.51 -7.26
CA SER A 96 -54.92 -7.36 -8.45
C SER A 96 -56.33 -7.76 -8.89
N GLY A 97 -56.60 -7.73 -10.18
CA GLY A 97 -57.90 -8.10 -10.74
C GLY A 97 -58.19 -7.46 -12.10
N PRO A 98 -59.45 -7.58 -12.52
CA PRO A 98 -59.86 -6.94 -13.79
C PRO A 98 -59.95 -5.41 -13.61
N LEU A 99 -59.72 -4.70 -14.69
CA LEU A 99 -60.03 -3.27 -14.79
C LEU A 99 -61.46 -3.09 -15.23
N THR A 100 -62.07 -1.98 -14.79
CA THR A 100 -63.35 -1.54 -15.31
C THR A 100 -63.17 -0.26 -16.09
N ILE A 101 -63.69 -0.18 -17.32
CA ILE A 101 -63.65 0.99 -18.16
C ILE A 101 -65.08 1.43 -18.46
N GLU A 102 -65.36 2.69 -18.20
CA GLU A 102 -66.63 3.35 -18.52
C GLU A 102 -66.35 4.40 -19.58
N ALA A 103 -67.00 4.29 -20.72
CA ALA A 103 -66.90 5.25 -21.82
C ALA A 103 -68.22 5.32 -22.58
N ASN A 104 -68.65 6.49 -23.04
CA ASN A 104 -69.84 6.70 -23.83
C ASN A 104 -71.10 6.06 -23.23
N LYS A 105 -71.27 6.11 -21.90
CA LYS A 105 -72.33 5.47 -21.11
C LYS A 105 -72.34 3.94 -21.14
N MET A 106 -71.30 3.32 -21.69
CA MET A 106 -71.06 1.89 -21.66
C MET A 106 -70.03 1.55 -20.59
N LYS A 107 -70.05 0.28 -20.13
CA LYS A 107 -69.12 -0.23 -19.15
C LYS A 107 -68.61 -1.60 -19.61
N ILE A 108 -67.28 -1.82 -19.52
CA ILE A 108 -66.67 -3.10 -19.76
C ILE A 108 -65.77 -3.47 -18.57
N VAL A 109 -65.80 -4.77 -18.23
CA VAL A 109 -64.85 -5.33 -17.25
C VAL A 109 -63.90 -6.24 -18.01
N THR A 110 -62.63 -6.05 -17.80
CA THR A 110 -61.57 -6.74 -18.56
C THR A 110 -61.30 -8.14 -18.02
N THR A 111 -62.30 -9.04 -18.06
CA THR A 111 -62.21 -10.40 -17.48
C THR A 111 -61.13 -11.25 -18.15
N ASP A 112 -60.80 -11.01 -19.44
CA ASP A 112 -59.76 -11.72 -20.17
C ASP A 112 -58.36 -11.08 -19.96
N TRP A 113 -58.32 -9.88 -19.37
CA TRP A 113 -57.11 -9.10 -19.15
C TRP A 113 -57.02 -8.67 -17.68
N LEU A 114 -56.47 -9.56 -16.84
CA LEU A 114 -56.26 -9.24 -15.43
C LEU A 114 -54.96 -8.48 -15.24
N PHE A 115 -54.98 -7.46 -14.39
CA PHE A 115 -53.79 -6.78 -13.96
C PHE A 115 -53.32 -7.32 -12.59
N THR A 116 -52.04 -7.65 -12.50
CA THR A 116 -51.41 -8.10 -11.23
C THR A 116 -50.64 -6.97 -10.59
N VAL A 117 -51.10 -6.48 -9.46
CA VAL A 117 -50.34 -5.53 -8.66
C VAL A 117 -49.25 -6.27 -7.92
N ILE A 118 -47.99 -5.83 -8.12
CA ILE A 118 -46.85 -6.38 -7.45
C ILE A 118 -46.68 -5.60 -6.11
N PRO A 119 -46.56 -6.22 -4.96
CA PRO A 119 -46.22 -5.54 -3.71
C PRO A 119 -44.84 -4.88 -3.83
N ASP A 120 -44.65 -3.78 -3.05
CA ASP A 120 -43.37 -3.07 -3.05
C ASP A 120 -42.20 -4.00 -2.73
N PRO A 121 -41.03 -3.80 -3.34
CA PRO A 121 -39.84 -4.58 -3.02
C PRO A 121 -39.42 -4.32 -1.57
N GLU A 122 -38.90 -5.34 -0.91
CA GLU A 122 -38.44 -5.31 0.47
C GLU A 122 -37.14 -6.09 0.57
N MET A 123 -36.08 -5.49 1.14
CA MET A 123 -34.81 -6.14 1.43
C MET A 123 -34.82 -6.65 2.86
N THR A 124 -34.34 -7.88 3.09
CA THR A 124 -34.24 -8.48 4.44
C THR A 124 -32.81 -8.51 4.95
N GLU A 125 -31.86 -8.86 4.10
CA GLU A 125 -30.46 -9.03 4.50
C GLU A 125 -29.51 -8.74 3.32
N ILE A 126 -28.30 -8.28 3.63
CA ILE A 126 -27.16 -8.24 2.73
C ILE A 126 -26.02 -9.08 3.31
N SER A 127 -25.48 -9.99 2.53
CA SER A 127 -24.43 -10.91 2.98
C SER A 127 -23.36 -11.12 1.90
N PRO A 128 -22.07 -10.96 2.24
CA PRO A 128 -21.55 -10.40 3.49
C PRO A 128 -21.81 -8.88 3.59
N ALA A 129 -22.03 -8.38 4.81
CA ALA A 129 -22.27 -6.94 5.05
C ALA A 129 -20.98 -6.11 5.22
N ARG A 130 -19.82 -6.76 5.35
CA ARG A 130 -18.49 -6.13 5.44
C ARG A 130 -17.61 -6.68 4.34
N VAL A 131 -17.22 -5.84 3.38
CA VAL A 131 -16.56 -6.28 2.15
C VAL A 131 -15.59 -5.23 1.62
N THR A 132 -14.70 -5.63 0.74
CA THR A 132 -13.92 -4.72 -0.10
C THR A 132 -14.65 -4.39 -1.39
N GLY A 133 -14.21 -3.38 -2.11
CA GLY A 133 -14.63 -3.17 -3.50
C GLY A 133 -14.41 -4.43 -4.35
N ASN A 134 -15.22 -4.60 -5.39
CA ASN A 134 -15.23 -5.76 -6.29
C ASN A 134 -15.65 -7.10 -5.63
N ALA A 135 -16.11 -7.09 -4.38
CA ALA A 135 -16.64 -8.29 -3.75
C ALA A 135 -18.08 -8.59 -4.23
N GLU A 136 -18.43 -9.87 -4.30
CA GLU A 136 -19.82 -10.28 -4.53
C GLU A 136 -20.61 -10.24 -3.22
N VAL A 137 -21.83 -9.70 -3.29
CA VAL A 137 -22.82 -9.68 -2.21
C VAL A 137 -24.13 -10.24 -2.69
N THR A 138 -24.87 -10.82 -1.76
CA THR A 138 -26.22 -11.32 -1.95
C THR A 138 -27.18 -10.49 -1.10
N ILE A 139 -28.20 -9.93 -1.74
CA ILE A 139 -29.31 -9.27 -1.08
C ILE A 139 -30.50 -10.24 -1.10
N THR A 140 -31.02 -10.62 0.04
CA THR A 140 -32.25 -11.40 0.14
C THR A 140 -33.42 -10.49 0.46
N GLY A 141 -34.61 -10.88 0.00
CA GLY A 141 -35.80 -10.06 0.17
C GLY A 141 -37.02 -10.65 -0.49
N LYS A 142 -37.90 -9.77 -1.00
CA LYS A 142 -39.16 -10.15 -1.66
C LYS A 142 -39.49 -9.16 -2.77
N ASN A 143 -40.22 -9.65 -3.79
CA ASN A 143 -40.79 -8.86 -4.87
C ASN A 143 -39.72 -8.16 -5.74
N PHE A 144 -38.55 -8.77 -5.92
CA PHE A 144 -37.50 -8.24 -6.78
C PHE A 144 -37.74 -8.53 -8.28
N GLY A 145 -38.64 -9.48 -8.58
CA GLY A 145 -38.86 -9.96 -9.94
C GLY A 145 -37.72 -10.87 -10.41
N THR A 146 -37.70 -11.15 -11.73
CA THR A 146 -36.73 -12.10 -12.31
C THR A 146 -35.89 -11.51 -13.43
N VAL A 147 -36.03 -10.21 -13.70
CA VAL A 147 -35.37 -9.50 -14.79
C VAL A 147 -34.32 -8.58 -14.17
N LYS A 148 -33.05 -8.92 -14.32
CA LYS A 148 -31.94 -8.16 -13.72
C LYS A 148 -31.78 -6.74 -14.26
N GLU A 149 -32.20 -6.52 -15.48
CA GLU A 149 -32.19 -5.20 -16.13
C GLU A 149 -33.18 -4.21 -15.50
N ASP A 150 -34.19 -4.72 -14.78
CA ASP A 150 -35.17 -3.93 -14.05
C ASP A 150 -34.63 -3.48 -12.66
N VAL A 151 -33.49 -4.04 -12.22
CA VAL A 151 -32.92 -3.82 -10.90
C VAL A 151 -31.90 -2.68 -10.96
N LYS A 152 -32.09 -1.66 -10.13
CA LYS A 152 -31.10 -0.64 -9.79
C LYS A 152 -30.73 -0.80 -8.32
N LEU A 153 -29.56 -1.37 -8.03
CA LEU A 153 -28.98 -1.49 -6.68
C LEU A 153 -27.82 -0.53 -6.58
N TYR A 154 -27.77 0.28 -5.53
CA TYR A 154 -26.74 1.31 -5.35
C TYR A 154 -26.54 1.65 -3.87
N CYS A 155 -25.38 2.23 -3.56
CA CYS A 155 -25.15 2.95 -2.33
C CYS A 155 -24.93 4.44 -2.60
N THR A 156 -25.09 5.28 -1.58
CA THR A 156 -24.83 6.72 -1.70
C THR A 156 -23.48 7.02 -1.05
N ILE A 157 -22.51 7.48 -1.84
CA ILE A 157 -21.17 7.86 -1.40
C ILE A 157 -20.97 9.33 -1.76
N ASP A 158 -20.64 10.17 -0.79
CA ASP A 158 -20.44 11.62 -0.95
C ASP A 158 -21.60 12.35 -1.67
N GLY A 159 -22.82 11.82 -1.50
CA GLY A 159 -24.03 12.37 -2.12
C GLY A 159 -24.35 11.83 -3.51
N GLU A 160 -23.47 11.04 -4.10
CA GLU A 160 -23.65 10.43 -5.41
C GLU A 160 -24.12 8.98 -5.32
N GLU A 161 -24.98 8.57 -6.24
CA GLU A 161 -25.42 7.18 -6.35
C GLU A 161 -24.34 6.35 -7.06
N VAL A 162 -23.76 5.40 -6.34
CA VAL A 162 -22.74 4.47 -6.86
C VAL A 162 -23.38 3.11 -7.10
N PRO A 163 -23.59 2.71 -8.36
CA PRO A 163 -24.34 1.49 -8.69
C PRO A 163 -23.50 0.22 -8.47
N PHE A 164 -24.18 -0.85 -8.06
CA PHE A 164 -23.63 -2.21 -8.04
C PHE A 164 -23.84 -2.87 -9.40
N THR A 165 -22.95 -3.78 -9.77
CA THR A 165 -23.10 -4.58 -10.98
C THR A 165 -23.96 -5.80 -10.67
N ILE A 166 -25.16 -5.91 -11.29
CA ILE A 166 -26.09 -7.01 -11.05
C ILE A 166 -25.68 -8.25 -11.85
N ASN A 167 -25.40 -9.34 -11.15
CA ASN A 167 -25.09 -10.64 -11.77
C ASN A 167 -26.36 -11.43 -12.07
N SER A 168 -27.26 -11.54 -11.11
CA SER A 168 -28.53 -12.25 -11.23
C SER A 168 -29.60 -11.67 -10.31
N CYS A 169 -30.88 -11.91 -10.69
CA CYS A 169 -32.04 -11.53 -9.91
C CYS A 169 -33.09 -12.64 -9.95
N THR A 170 -33.64 -12.97 -8.81
CA THR A 170 -34.85 -13.75 -8.58
C THR A 170 -35.81 -12.93 -7.74
N ASP A 171 -37.05 -13.39 -7.57
CA ASP A 171 -38.03 -12.66 -6.76
C ASP A 171 -37.60 -12.48 -5.29
N GLU A 172 -36.69 -13.33 -4.79
CA GLU A 172 -36.23 -13.36 -3.40
C GLU A 172 -34.74 -13.04 -3.22
N GLU A 173 -33.94 -12.97 -4.30
CA GLU A 173 -32.48 -12.81 -4.21
C GLU A 173 -31.93 -11.94 -5.35
N ILE A 174 -31.04 -11.01 -5.02
CA ILE A 174 -30.19 -10.27 -5.96
C ILE A 174 -28.72 -10.58 -5.63
N LYS A 175 -27.97 -11.07 -6.63
CA LYS A 175 -26.51 -11.17 -6.55
C LYS A 175 -25.87 -10.04 -7.31
N ALA A 176 -24.95 -9.34 -6.66
CA ALA A 176 -24.32 -8.16 -7.24
C ALA A 176 -22.87 -8.03 -6.80
N VAL A 177 -22.10 -7.31 -7.60
CA VAL A 177 -20.72 -6.94 -7.28
C VAL A 177 -20.69 -5.50 -6.79
N VAL A 178 -20.06 -5.32 -5.63
CA VAL A 178 -19.84 -4.02 -5.01
C VAL A 178 -18.93 -3.17 -5.90
N PRO A 179 -19.23 -1.89 -6.12
CA PRO A 179 -18.37 -1.02 -6.93
C PRO A 179 -16.98 -0.84 -6.31
N GLU A 180 -15.97 -0.66 -7.14
CA GLU A 180 -14.66 -0.21 -6.69
C GLU A 180 -14.76 1.25 -6.23
N THR A 181 -14.19 1.56 -5.06
CA THR A 181 -14.23 2.91 -4.48
C THR A 181 -12.99 3.18 -3.66
N THR A 182 -12.66 4.45 -3.54
CA THR A 182 -11.62 4.96 -2.63
C THR A 182 -12.21 5.56 -1.35
N VAL A 183 -13.53 5.49 -1.18
CA VAL A 183 -14.23 5.97 0.01
C VAL A 183 -14.71 4.75 0.79
N PHE A 184 -14.30 4.65 2.04
CA PHE A 184 -14.54 3.49 2.91
C PHE A 184 -15.40 3.88 4.09
N GLY A 185 -16.09 2.92 4.68
CA GLY A 185 -16.98 3.15 5.80
C GLY A 185 -18.35 2.46 5.63
N GLU A 186 -19.32 2.86 6.44
CA GLU A 186 -20.67 2.33 6.40
C GLU A 186 -21.57 3.17 5.48
N PHE A 187 -22.30 2.52 4.57
CA PHE A 187 -23.18 3.16 3.60
C PHE A 187 -24.54 2.47 3.57
N ASP A 188 -25.58 3.25 3.27
CA ASP A 188 -26.92 2.74 3.02
C ASP A 188 -27.01 2.16 1.61
N VAL A 189 -27.46 0.91 1.53
CA VAL A 189 -27.77 0.21 0.28
C VAL A 189 -29.25 0.35 -0.02
N LYS A 190 -29.55 0.76 -1.25
CA LYS A 190 -30.91 0.98 -1.76
C LYS A 190 -31.14 0.17 -3.01
N VAL A 191 -32.35 -0.31 -3.17
CA VAL A 191 -32.79 -1.00 -4.39
C VAL A 191 -34.03 -0.34 -4.98
N GLN A 192 -34.07 -0.25 -6.28
CA GLN A 192 -35.26 0.10 -7.05
C GLN A 192 -35.52 -1.00 -8.09
N ILE A 193 -36.76 -1.42 -8.23
CA ILE A 193 -37.20 -2.39 -9.24
C ILE A 193 -38.19 -1.71 -10.16
N GLN A 194 -37.87 -1.62 -11.46
CA GLN A 194 -38.67 -0.86 -12.42
C GLN A 194 -38.96 0.58 -11.97
N GLY A 195 -38.01 1.20 -11.26
CA GLY A 195 -38.16 2.54 -10.70
C GLY A 195 -38.88 2.63 -9.35
N LYS A 196 -39.49 1.55 -8.86
CA LYS A 196 -40.11 1.50 -7.51
C LYS A 196 -39.05 1.22 -6.47
N ALA A 197 -38.88 2.14 -5.52
CA ALA A 197 -37.94 1.97 -4.42
C ALA A 197 -38.45 0.93 -3.40
N ALA A 198 -37.53 0.17 -2.82
CA ALA A 198 -37.84 -0.70 -1.69
C ALA A 198 -38.26 0.10 -0.46
N LYS A 199 -39.04 -0.55 0.41
CA LYS A 199 -39.57 0.05 1.65
C LYS A 199 -38.50 0.42 2.67
N ASN A 200 -37.36 -0.26 2.60
CA ASN A 200 -36.29 -0.15 3.57
C ASN A 200 -34.92 -0.02 2.91
N THR A 201 -33.90 0.28 3.70
CA THR A 201 -32.50 0.28 3.34
C THR A 201 -31.74 -0.74 4.16
N LEU A 202 -30.66 -1.28 3.64
CA LEU A 202 -29.70 -2.10 4.37
C LEU A 202 -28.37 -1.36 4.48
N LYS A 203 -27.48 -1.81 5.36
CA LYS A 203 -26.17 -1.22 5.53
C LYS A 203 -25.07 -2.16 5.05
N ILE A 204 -24.07 -1.58 4.37
CA ILE A 204 -22.85 -2.27 3.98
C ILE A 204 -21.64 -1.49 4.50
N THR A 205 -20.62 -2.20 5.00
CA THR A 205 -19.34 -1.59 5.35
C THR A 205 -18.32 -1.89 4.27
N LEU A 206 -17.85 -0.86 3.59
CA LEU A 206 -16.77 -0.96 2.61
C LEU A 206 -15.43 -0.84 3.32
N LEU A 207 -14.61 -1.89 3.25
CA LEU A 207 -13.34 -2.01 3.93
C LEU A 207 -12.19 -1.56 3.03
N GLU A 208 -11.29 -0.77 3.60
CA GLU A 208 -10.00 -0.46 2.98
C GLU A 208 -9.02 -1.59 3.25
N LYS A 209 -8.55 -2.26 2.20
CA LYS A 209 -7.51 -3.28 2.33
C LYS A 209 -6.18 -2.61 2.65
N PRO A 210 -5.47 -3.00 3.73
CA PRO A 210 -4.14 -2.49 4.00
C PRO A 210 -3.18 -2.86 2.85
N THR A 211 -2.20 -1.99 2.59
CA THR A 211 -1.13 -2.24 1.62
C THR A 211 0.20 -1.86 2.26
N VAL A 212 1.14 -2.79 2.29
CA VAL A 212 2.51 -2.54 2.75
C VAL A 212 3.39 -2.29 1.54
N THR A 213 3.99 -1.09 1.46
CA THR A 213 4.86 -0.68 0.34
C THR A 213 6.35 -0.74 0.67
N ALA A 214 6.72 -0.51 1.94
CA ALA A 214 8.11 -0.61 2.39
C ALA A 214 8.17 -0.92 3.89
N VAL A 215 9.27 -1.57 4.29
CA VAL A 215 9.64 -1.81 5.69
C VAL A 215 11.08 -1.38 5.91
N LYS A 216 11.31 -0.65 7.00
CA LYS A 216 12.64 -0.15 7.34
C LYS A 216 12.84 -0.17 8.86
N SER A 217 13.87 -0.87 9.30
CA SER A 217 14.33 -0.82 10.68
C SER A 217 15.13 0.46 10.96
N ASP A 218 15.15 0.90 12.19
CA ASP A 218 16.06 1.93 12.71
C ASP A 218 17.45 1.38 13.08
N ASN A 219 17.72 0.12 12.72
CA ASN A 219 18.98 -0.53 13.01
C ASN A 219 20.17 0.24 12.43
N VAL A 220 21.20 0.40 13.25
CA VAL A 220 22.40 1.20 12.92
C VAL A 220 23.25 0.63 11.79
N LEU A 221 23.16 -0.67 11.51
CA LEU A 221 23.88 -1.31 10.39
C LEU A 221 23.24 -0.97 9.06
N SER A 222 21.95 -1.18 8.97
CA SER A 222 21.14 -0.91 7.79
C SER A 222 19.65 -1.08 8.11
N GLY A 223 18.80 -0.30 7.48
CA GLY A 223 17.33 -0.47 7.61
C GLY A 223 16.76 -1.81 7.14
N SER A 224 17.59 -2.68 6.54
CA SER A 224 17.23 -4.05 6.16
C SER A 224 17.54 -5.10 7.25
N PHE A 225 18.31 -4.75 8.28
CA PHE A 225 18.54 -5.58 9.43
C PHE A 225 17.58 -5.20 10.56
N ALA A 226 17.19 -6.18 11.36
CA ALA A 226 16.35 -5.96 12.53
C ALA A 226 16.67 -6.96 13.62
N PHE A 227 16.83 -6.47 14.85
CA PHE A 227 17.03 -7.24 16.05
C PHE A 227 15.81 -7.10 16.95
N ALA A 228 15.62 -8.06 17.86
CA ALA A 228 14.58 -7.94 18.89
C ALA A 228 14.72 -6.59 19.64
N GLY A 229 13.61 -5.86 19.72
CA GLY A 229 13.56 -4.52 20.33
C GLY A 229 13.80 -3.35 19.38
N ASP A 230 14.29 -3.57 18.16
CA ASP A 230 14.41 -2.50 17.15
C ASP A 230 13.04 -1.96 16.74
N LYS A 231 12.98 -0.68 16.36
CA LYS A 231 11.81 -0.07 15.78
C LYS A 231 11.80 -0.27 14.27
N VAL A 232 10.69 -0.74 13.77
CA VAL A 232 10.47 -0.87 12.34
C VAL A 232 9.37 0.08 11.90
N THR A 233 9.70 0.94 10.94
CA THR A 233 8.75 1.76 10.21
C THR A 233 8.21 0.97 9.04
N ILE A 234 6.88 0.82 8.99
CA ILE A 234 6.13 0.16 7.94
C ILE A 234 5.37 1.26 7.20
N SER A 235 5.65 1.42 5.92
CA SER A 235 4.98 2.39 5.05
C SER A 235 3.94 1.69 4.19
N GLY A 236 2.82 2.38 3.91
CA GLY A 236 1.74 1.79 3.14
C GLY A 236 0.49 2.65 3.07
N THR A 237 -0.67 2.02 2.96
CA THR A 237 -1.99 2.66 2.98
C THR A 237 -3.00 1.76 3.69
N GLY A 238 -4.13 2.33 4.10
CA GLY A 238 -5.24 1.57 4.64
C GLY A 238 -5.04 1.05 6.07
N PHE A 239 -4.05 1.57 6.80
CA PHE A 239 -3.77 1.13 8.16
C PHE A 239 -4.77 1.70 9.19
N GLY A 240 -5.39 2.85 8.87
CA GLY A 240 -6.20 3.60 9.82
C GLY A 240 -5.33 4.37 10.82
N THR A 241 -5.93 4.78 11.94
CA THR A 241 -5.25 5.60 12.96
C THR A 241 -5.30 4.97 14.35
N ASP A 242 -5.87 3.78 14.48
CA ASP A 242 -5.97 3.06 15.74
C ASP A 242 -4.96 1.90 15.77
N ALA A 243 -3.93 2.03 16.60
CA ALA A 243 -2.91 1.01 16.76
C ALA A 243 -3.47 -0.32 17.33
N ALA A 244 -4.58 -0.28 18.08
CA ALA A 244 -5.22 -1.47 18.62
C ALA A 244 -6.04 -2.24 17.57
N ALA A 245 -6.42 -1.58 16.47
CA ALA A 245 -7.16 -2.19 15.37
C ALA A 245 -6.27 -2.91 14.36
N VAL A 246 -4.94 -2.79 14.47
CA VAL A 246 -4.01 -3.45 13.56
C VAL A 246 -3.19 -4.50 14.28
N THR A 247 -2.93 -5.59 13.56
CA THR A 247 -1.98 -6.63 13.99
C THR A 247 -0.79 -6.61 13.05
N VAL A 248 0.41 -6.47 13.61
CA VAL A 248 1.68 -6.56 12.87
C VAL A 248 2.36 -7.87 13.21
N LYS A 249 2.82 -8.60 12.19
CA LYS A 249 3.65 -9.79 12.36
C LYS A 249 4.98 -9.62 11.65
N PHE A 250 6.04 -10.08 12.31
CA PHE A 250 7.37 -10.24 11.77
C PHE A 250 7.59 -11.73 11.49
N GLY A 251 7.57 -12.14 10.22
CA GLY A 251 7.38 -13.55 9.87
C GLY A 251 6.07 -14.07 10.47
N ASP A 252 6.14 -15.08 11.31
CA ASP A 252 4.98 -15.67 11.99
C ASP A 252 4.73 -15.09 13.40
N ILE A 253 5.64 -14.27 13.92
CA ILE A 253 5.61 -13.77 15.30
C ILE A 253 4.94 -12.40 15.34
N VAL A 254 4.00 -12.21 16.26
CA VAL A 254 3.35 -10.91 16.48
C VAL A 254 4.37 -9.91 17.04
N ALA A 255 4.32 -8.67 16.57
CA ALA A 255 5.15 -7.57 17.06
C ALA A 255 5.07 -7.46 18.60
N ALA A 256 6.17 -7.12 19.23
CA ALA A 256 6.21 -6.90 20.69
C ALA A 256 5.24 -5.77 21.08
N SER A 257 5.16 -4.72 20.28
CA SER A 257 4.16 -3.65 20.37
C SER A 257 4.01 -2.91 19.04
N VAL A 258 2.87 -2.21 18.89
CA VAL A 258 2.65 -1.18 17.88
C VAL A 258 2.69 0.17 18.58
N GLU A 259 3.74 0.96 18.39
CA GLU A 259 3.94 2.24 19.08
C GLU A 259 3.07 3.37 18.49
N SER A 260 2.90 3.36 17.17
CA SER A 260 2.06 4.33 16.48
C SER A 260 1.44 3.73 15.22
N CYS A 261 0.25 4.22 14.88
CA CYS A 261 -0.46 3.88 13.65
C CYS A 261 -1.06 5.15 13.06
N GLU A 262 -0.66 5.44 11.84
CA GLU A 262 -1.25 6.46 10.97
C GLU A 262 -1.67 5.77 9.66
N ASN A 263 -2.59 6.35 8.90
CA ASN A 263 -3.12 5.65 7.71
C ASN A 263 -2.05 5.22 6.70
N GLY A 264 -0.92 5.94 6.63
CA GLY A 264 0.22 5.63 5.74
C GLY A 264 1.46 5.07 6.44
N LYS A 265 1.46 4.92 7.77
CA LYS A 265 2.66 4.59 8.53
C LYS A 265 2.34 3.90 9.85
N ILE A 266 3.02 2.78 10.09
CA ILE A 266 3.04 2.10 11.39
C ILE A 266 4.48 2.09 11.91
N VAL A 267 4.66 2.26 13.23
CA VAL A 267 5.90 1.97 13.93
C VAL A 267 5.64 0.81 14.89
N ALA A 268 6.37 -0.28 14.69
CA ALA A 268 6.23 -1.50 15.50
C ALA A 268 7.58 -1.97 16.02
N ILE A 269 7.58 -2.67 17.14
CA ILE A 269 8.77 -3.22 17.79
C ILE A 269 8.94 -4.67 17.37
N VAL A 270 10.16 -5.00 16.94
CA VAL A 270 10.54 -6.37 16.57
C VAL A 270 10.44 -7.29 17.80
N PRO A 271 9.73 -8.41 17.70
CA PRO A 271 9.56 -9.33 18.82
C PRO A 271 10.81 -10.15 19.10
N ASP A 272 10.89 -10.68 20.31
CA ASP A 272 11.86 -11.72 20.66
C ASP A 272 11.65 -12.96 19.79
N GLY A 273 12.75 -13.61 19.41
CA GLY A 273 12.73 -14.81 18.59
C GLY A 273 12.52 -14.57 17.10
N PHE A 274 12.53 -13.31 16.63
CA PHE A 274 12.54 -13.02 15.20
C PHE A 274 13.83 -13.52 14.54
N VAL A 275 13.68 -14.29 13.47
CA VAL A 275 14.79 -14.94 12.72
C VAL A 275 14.93 -14.41 11.30
N GLY A 276 14.34 -13.28 11.02
CA GLY A 276 14.26 -12.72 9.67
C GLY A 276 12.93 -13.06 8.96
N GLY A 277 12.59 -12.29 7.94
CA GLY A 277 11.40 -12.51 7.13
C GLY A 277 10.63 -11.24 6.79
N LYS A 278 9.46 -11.47 6.19
CA LYS A 278 8.54 -10.41 5.76
C LYS A 278 7.70 -9.90 6.91
N VAL A 279 7.22 -8.66 6.76
CA VAL A 279 6.31 -8.03 7.71
C VAL A 279 4.90 -8.05 7.14
N THR A 280 3.95 -8.53 7.94
CA THR A 280 2.52 -8.58 7.58
C THR A 280 1.72 -7.66 8.49
N VAL A 281 0.89 -6.81 7.88
CA VAL A 281 -0.09 -5.97 8.56
C VAL A 281 -1.48 -6.54 8.29
N THR A 282 -2.25 -6.74 9.35
CA THR A 282 -3.64 -7.20 9.29
C THR A 282 -4.54 -6.16 9.96
N LYS A 283 -5.61 -5.76 9.25
CA LYS A 283 -6.68 -4.90 9.74
C LYS A 283 -8.02 -5.41 9.21
N ASP A 284 -9.07 -5.44 10.03
CA ASP A 284 -10.39 -5.91 9.61
C ASP A 284 -10.36 -7.28 8.92
N GLU A 285 -9.51 -8.22 9.39
CA GLU A 285 -9.26 -9.56 8.81
C GLU A 285 -8.57 -9.56 7.43
N LEU A 286 -8.29 -8.39 6.86
CA LEU A 286 -7.57 -8.22 5.61
C LEU A 286 -6.09 -8.03 5.88
N SER A 287 -5.26 -8.74 5.14
CA SER A 287 -3.80 -8.71 5.34
C SER A 287 -3.05 -8.23 4.10
N SER A 288 -1.91 -7.59 4.37
CA SER A 288 -0.90 -7.27 3.37
C SER A 288 0.48 -7.59 3.91
N THR A 289 1.30 -8.20 3.07
CA THR A 289 2.67 -8.60 3.42
C THR A 289 3.67 -7.82 2.57
N SER A 290 4.77 -7.40 3.20
CA SER A 290 5.85 -6.67 2.52
C SER A 290 6.46 -7.47 1.38
N THR A 291 6.97 -6.78 0.35
CA THR A 291 7.83 -7.39 -0.68
C THR A 291 9.22 -7.64 -0.12
N ASP A 292 9.74 -6.68 0.65
CA ASP A 292 11.04 -6.72 1.26
C ASP A 292 11.05 -7.58 2.52
N GLU A 293 12.21 -8.17 2.80
CA GLU A 293 12.45 -8.97 3.99
C GLU A 293 13.44 -8.25 4.91
N LEU A 294 13.13 -8.23 6.19
CA LEU A 294 14.08 -7.87 7.23
C LEU A 294 14.96 -9.07 7.55
N LYS A 295 16.26 -8.81 7.69
CA LYS A 295 17.27 -9.82 7.97
C LYS A 295 17.74 -9.71 9.40
N VAL A 296 18.14 -10.82 10.01
CA VAL A 296 18.95 -10.85 11.23
C VAL A 296 20.39 -11.09 10.84
N LEU A 297 21.34 -10.66 11.70
CA LEU A 297 22.72 -11.04 11.52
C LEU A 297 22.91 -12.47 12.00
N GLU A 298 23.50 -13.28 11.14
CA GLU A 298 23.98 -14.61 11.53
C GLU A 298 25.32 -14.49 12.26
N ALA A 299 25.59 -15.43 13.16
CA ALA A 299 26.89 -15.51 13.81
C ALA A 299 28.02 -15.63 12.74
N ASP A 300 29.19 -15.10 13.08
CA ASP A 300 30.38 -15.07 12.24
C ASP A 300 30.24 -14.25 10.93
N THR A 301 29.24 -13.34 10.88
CA THR A 301 29.06 -12.43 9.74
C THR A 301 30.08 -11.29 9.76
N ASP A 302 30.79 -11.11 8.63
CA ASP A 302 31.63 -9.93 8.38
C ASP A 302 30.75 -8.70 8.13
N ILE A 303 30.80 -7.75 9.06
CA ILE A 303 30.02 -6.50 8.99
C ILE A 303 30.87 -5.28 8.61
N SER A 304 32.14 -5.48 8.26
CA SER A 304 33.06 -4.39 7.96
C SER A 304 32.49 -3.38 6.97
N SER A 305 31.87 -3.87 5.89
CA SER A 305 31.33 -3.02 4.83
C SER A 305 30.12 -2.19 5.24
N TYR A 306 29.44 -2.55 6.32
CA TYR A 306 28.28 -1.81 6.81
C TYR A 306 28.67 -0.66 7.76
N VAL A 307 29.79 -0.81 8.48
CA VAL A 307 30.14 0.10 9.58
C VAL A 307 31.50 0.76 9.43
N LEU A 308 32.47 0.09 8.81
CA LEU A 308 33.82 0.64 8.63
C LEU A 308 33.94 1.38 7.29
N LYS A 309 34.59 2.51 7.30
CA LYS A 309 34.98 3.24 6.10
C LYS A 309 36.41 2.90 5.76
N ASN A 310 36.70 2.67 4.48
CA ASN A 310 38.05 2.59 4.00
C ASN A 310 38.92 1.61 4.84
N TYR A 311 38.45 0.38 4.99
CA TYR A 311 38.95 -0.63 5.94
C TYR A 311 39.90 -1.66 5.33
N LYS A 312 40.09 -1.65 4.01
CA LYS A 312 40.98 -2.57 3.28
C LYS A 312 41.60 -1.89 2.05
N ALA A 313 42.78 -2.37 1.69
CA ALA A 313 43.45 -1.92 0.48
C ALA A 313 42.64 -2.31 -0.81
N PRO A 314 42.63 -1.47 -1.86
CA PRO A 314 43.28 -0.16 -1.91
C PRO A 314 42.53 0.90 -1.09
N PHE A 315 43.23 1.60 -0.19
CA PHE A 315 42.63 2.62 0.64
C PHE A 315 42.46 3.94 -0.11
N ALA A 316 41.31 4.58 0.04
CA ALA A 316 41.08 5.92 -0.48
C ALA A 316 41.79 6.97 0.40
N ARG A 317 42.33 8.01 -0.26
CA ARG A 317 42.94 9.17 0.38
C ARG A 317 41.93 10.32 0.51
N ASN A 318 42.15 11.20 1.48
CA ASN A 318 41.49 12.50 1.51
C ASN A 318 41.97 13.36 0.33
N GLU A 319 41.21 14.41 -0.01
CA GLU A 319 41.63 15.37 -1.03
C GLU A 319 42.99 15.96 -0.73
N TYR A 320 43.72 16.32 -1.80
CA TYR A 320 45.01 16.98 -1.71
C TYR A 320 44.85 18.32 -0.98
N LYS A 321 45.73 18.55 0.03
CA LYS A 321 45.82 19.84 0.73
C LYS A 321 46.94 20.69 0.11
N GLU A 322 46.71 22.00 -0.04
CA GLU A 322 47.70 22.93 -0.45
C GLU A 322 48.94 22.85 0.49
N GLY A 323 50.12 22.78 -0.10
CA GLY A 323 51.36 22.58 0.66
C GLY A 323 51.79 21.12 0.81
N GLN A 324 51.05 20.15 0.33
CA GLN A 324 51.54 18.79 0.12
C GLN A 324 52.47 18.79 -1.07
N GLY A 325 53.74 18.33 -0.89
CA GLY A 325 54.74 18.35 -1.94
C GLY A 325 54.49 17.38 -3.08
N SER A 326 55.36 17.42 -4.09
CA SER A 326 55.34 16.54 -5.26
C SER A 326 55.50 15.05 -4.92
N ASP A 327 56.04 14.73 -3.73
CA ASP A 327 56.12 13.38 -3.17
C ASP A 327 54.86 12.97 -2.38
N ALA A 328 53.76 13.70 -2.55
CA ALA A 328 52.45 13.32 -2.09
C ALA A 328 51.99 11.91 -2.57
N ASN A 329 52.77 11.32 -3.49
CA ASN A 329 52.58 9.94 -3.96
C ASN A 329 53.11 8.87 -2.97
N THR A 330 53.73 9.25 -1.87
CA THR A 330 54.22 8.28 -0.89
C THR A 330 53.36 8.24 0.38
N TRP A 331 52.80 9.38 0.79
CA TRP A 331 52.04 9.53 2.02
C TRP A 331 50.77 10.38 1.82
N ALA A 332 49.68 10.00 2.47
CA ALA A 332 48.45 10.77 2.44
C ALA A 332 47.68 10.58 3.74
N GLU A 333 46.62 11.36 3.94
CA GLU A 333 45.62 11.10 4.98
C GLU A 333 44.62 10.09 4.47
N PRO A 334 44.29 9.03 5.23
CA PRO A 334 43.25 8.06 4.84
C PRO A 334 41.86 8.65 4.95
N ALA A 335 41.06 8.52 3.92
CA ALA A 335 39.67 8.98 3.93
C ALA A 335 38.86 8.21 4.98
N GLY A 336 38.05 8.94 5.77
CA GLY A 336 37.17 8.33 6.76
C GLY A 336 37.86 7.86 8.05
N TRP A 337 39.14 8.14 8.22
CA TRP A 337 39.90 7.91 9.43
C TRP A 337 40.24 9.24 10.10
N ILE A 338 40.25 9.23 11.42
CA ILE A 338 40.75 10.34 12.27
C ILE A 338 42.19 10.02 12.58
N VAL A 339 43.11 10.91 12.21
CA VAL A 339 44.55 10.78 12.46
C VAL A 339 44.97 12.02 13.23
N ASN A 340 45.48 11.83 14.44
CA ASN A 340 45.94 12.95 15.25
C ASN A 340 47.27 13.50 14.74
N GLU A 341 47.65 14.69 15.20
CA GLU A 341 48.89 15.39 14.78
C GLU A 341 50.12 14.55 15.04
N ALA A 342 50.19 13.83 16.14
CA ALA A 342 51.33 12.98 16.48
C ALA A 342 51.50 11.84 15.46
N ALA A 343 50.43 11.19 15.05
CA ALA A 343 50.47 10.12 14.03
C ALA A 343 50.76 10.66 12.61
N GLN A 344 50.44 11.92 12.32
CA GLN A 344 50.76 12.58 11.03
C GLN A 344 52.24 12.98 10.90
N ASN A 345 53.05 12.81 11.94
CA ASN A 345 54.42 13.27 11.99
C ASN A 345 55.40 12.58 10.99
N LEU A 346 54.91 11.67 10.18
CA LEU A 346 55.67 10.93 9.18
C LEU A 346 56.49 11.80 8.19
N LEU A 347 56.07 13.03 7.98
CA LEU A 347 56.63 13.89 6.91
C LEU A 347 57.45 15.05 7.40
N ASN A 348 57.76 15.13 8.67
CA ASN A 348 58.65 16.20 9.20
C ASN A 348 59.99 16.29 8.45
N ARG A 349 60.53 15.18 7.93
CA ARG A 349 61.78 15.19 7.14
C ARG A 349 61.60 15.85 5.77
N TYR A 350 60.41 15.89 5.19
CA TYR A 350 60.11 16.52 3.93
C TYR A 350 59.78 18.01 4.08
N ILE A 351 59.20 18.42 5.19
CA ILE A 351 58.95 19.82 5.53
C ILE A 351 60.22 20.63 5.43
N ASN A 352 61.32 20.09 5.98
CA ASN A 352 62.64 20.75 5.94
C ASN A 352 63.29 20.83 4.56
N LYS A 353 62.77 20.12 3.57
CA LYS A 353 63.21 20.18 2.17
C LYS A 353 62.30 21.04 1.29
N ASN A 354 61.36 21.80 1.87
CA ASN A 354 60.34 22.61 1.17
C ASN A 354 59.42 21.83 0.24
N TRP A 355 59.29 20.52 0.44
CA TRP A 355 58.43 19.67 -0.41
C TRP A 355 57.01 19.54 0.17
N CYS A 356 56.89 19.72 1.44
CA CYS A 356 55.61 19.63 2.16
C CYS A 356 55.61 20.61 3.35
N THR A 357 54.65 21.48 3.39
CA THR A 357 54.46 22.46 4.45
C THR A 357 53.35 22.05 5.43
N VAL A 358 52.63 21.01 5.12
CA VAL A 358 51.51 20.48 5.94
C VAL A 358 51.86 19.05 6.35
N PRO A 359 51.76 18.70 7.63
CA PRO A 359 51.88 17.32 8.08
C PRO A 359 50.80 16.47 7.48
N VAL A 360 51.20 15.36 6.86
CA VAL A 360 50.28 14.34 6.31
C VAL A 360 50.83 12.96 6.64
N GLY A 361 49.98 12.03 6.93
CA GLY A 361 50.36 10.66 7.26
C GLY A 361 49.14 9.81 7.57
N GLY A 362 49.35 8.57 7.93
CA GLY A 362 48.32 7.59 8.19
C GLY A 362 48.03 6.67 7.01
N LEU A 363 48.42 7.05 5.78
CA LEU A 363 48.28 6.24 4.56
C LEU A 363 49.56 6.15 3.78
N ASN A 364 50.01 4.94 3.47
CA ASN A 364 51.13 4.69 2.52
C ASN A 364 50.59 4.45 1.12
N LEU A 365 51.15 5.16 0.15
CA LEU A 365 50.79 5.05 -1.25
C LEU A 365 51.87 4.25 -2.02
N ASN A 366 51.48 3.55 -3.09
CA ASN A 366 52.37 2.98 -4.07
C ASN A 366 52.76 4.03 -5.13
N GLU A 367 53.58 3.64 -6.09
CA GLU A 367 54.06 4.52 -7.21
C GLU A 367 52.90 5.03 -8.08
N GLN A 368 51.77 4.35 -8.10
CA GLN A 368 50.56 4.72 -8.81
C GLN A 368 49.65 5.67 -8.02
N GLY A 369 50.02 5.98 -6.75
CA GLY A 369 49.23 6.81 -5.86
C GLY A 369 48.08 6.11 -5.20
N GLU A 370 48.02 4.78 -5.22
CA GLU A 370 47.02 3.97 -4.55
C GLU A 370 47.41 3.71 -3.09
N GLY A 371 46.47 3.76 -2.19
CA GLY A 371 46.67 3.49 -0.77
C GLY A 371 46.87 1.99 -0.50
N VAL A 372 48.06 1.59 -0.21
CA VAL A 372 48.42 0.17 0.02
C VAL A 372 48.36 -0.25 1.48
N ALA A 373 48.51 0.67 2.42
CA ALA A 373 48.43 0.39 3.83
C ALA A 373 48.09 1.64 4.66
N LEU A 374 47.29 1.46 5.73
CA LEU A 374 47.29 2.40 6.85
C LEU A 374 48.63 2.29 7.60
N VAL A 375 49.19 3.39 8.05
CA VAL A 375 50.54 3.39 8.59
C VAL A 375 50.75 4.36 9.74
N MET A 376 51.45 3.93 10.76
CA MET A 376 52.16 4.81 11.68
C MET A 376 53.66 4.50 11.57
N GLN A 377 54.45 5.52 11.28
CA GLN A 377 55.91 5.39 11.09
C GLN A 377 56.63 6.56 11.72
N ALA A 378 57.50 6.28 12.69
CA ALA A 378 58.45 7.23 13.22
C ALA A 378 59.63 7.45 12.26
N GLY A 379 60.40 8.50 12.43
CA GLY A 379 61.57 8.81 11.59
C GLY A 379 62.63 7.71 11.59
N TRP A 380 63.39 7.60 10.50
CA TRP A 380 64.54 6.68 10.40
C TRP A 380 65.81 7.26 10.95
N ASN A 381 66.61 6.45 11.65
CA ASN A 381 67.82 6.88 12.38
C ASN A 381 68.92 7.57 11.59
N ASN A 382 68.94 7.49 10.27
CA ASN A 382 70.05 7.99 9.43
C ASN A 382 69.81 9.34 8.80
N ASP A 383 68.64 9.91 8.95
CA ASP A 383 68.35 11.24 8.48
C ASP A 383 68.80 12.26 9.52
N ALA A 384 69.98 12.82 9.37
CA ALA A 384 70.53 13.93 10.17
C ALA A 384 69.72 15.23 10.05
N VAL A 385 68.49 15.16 9.59
CA VAL A 385 67.56 16.29 9.49
C VAL A 385 66.98 16.48 10.90
N ALA A 386 67.31 17.59 11.53
CA ALA A 386 66.73 17.99 12.80
C ALA A 386 65.20 17.92 12.72
N GLY A 387 64.58 17.02 13.48
CA GLY A 387 63.12 16.92 13.55
C GLY A 387 62.50 15.58 13.25
N THR A 388 63.24 14.52 12.90
CA THR A 388 62.69 13.16 12.86
C THR A 388 62.43 12.73 14.32
N LYS A 389 61.17 12.79 14.68
CA LYS A 389 60.73 12.51 16.06
C LYS A 389 60.15 11.12 16.17
N SER A 390 60.17 10.60 17.39
CA SER A 390 59.24 9.58 17.86
C SER A 390 57.82 10.02 17.59
N ILE A 391 56.92 9.07 17.48
CA ILE A 391 55.49 9.28 17.60
C ILE A 391 55.16 9.05 19.08
N ASP A 392 54.70 10.09 19.74
CA ASP A 392 54.27 10.03 21.16
C ASP A 392 52.75 10.25 21.18
N ASN A 393 51.98 9.30 21.69
CA ASN A 393 50.49 9.31 21.68
C ASN A 393 49.87 9.44 20.28
N GLY A 394 50.46 8.76 19.28
CA GLY A 394 49.87 8.69 17.94
C GLY A 394 48.56 7.93 17.94
N LYS A 395 47.55 8.47 17.29
CA LYS A 395 46.22 7.85 17.17
C LYS A 395 45.71 7.88 15.75
N MET A 396 45.13 6.75 15.31
CA MET A 396 44.42 6.62 14.02
C MET A 396 43.22 5.70 14.21
N TYR A 397 42.01 6.24 14.09
CA TYR A 397 40.81 5.53 14.48
C TYR A 397 39.56 5.97 13.69
N GLN A 398 38.51 5.18 13.86
CA GLN A 398 37.16 5.53 13.45
C GLN A 398 36.22 5.50 14.65
N VAL A 399 35.16 6.30 14.61
CA VAL A 399 34.04 6.26 15.55
C VAL A 399 32.85 5.71 14.77
N ILE A 400 32.26 4.61 15.28
CA ILE A 400 31.16 3.89 14.66
C ILE A 400 30.12 3.51 15.71
N THR A 401 28.89 3.27 15.30
CA THR A 401 27.86 2.73 16.19
C THR A 401 27.62 1.26 15.82
N LEU A 402 27.60 0.40 16.83
CA LEU A 402 27.32 -1.02 16.68
C LEU A 402 26.10 -1.42 17.50
N PRO A 403 25.25 -2.34 17.03
CA PRO A 403 24.17 -2.90 17.82
C PRO A 403 24.71 -3.77 18.97
N LYS A 404 23.83 -4.17 19.88
CA LYS A 404 24.12 -5.18 20.89
C LYS A 404 24.70 -6.43 20.23
N GLY A 405 25.74 -7.04 20.84
CA GLY A 405 26.33 -8.28 20.30
C GLY A 405 27.74 -8.56 20.77
N LEU A 406 28.24 -9.71 20.36
CA LEU A 406 29.64 -10.12 20.49
C LEU A 406 30.39 -9.83 19.20
N TYR A 407 31.55 -9.26 19.28
CA TYR A 407 32.34 -8.82 18.13
C TYR A 407 33.78 -9.29 18.21
N LYS A 408 34.35 -9.46 16.99
CA LYS A 408 35.78 -9.70 16.80
C LYS A 408 36.33 -8.74 15.76
N LEU A 409 37.28 -7.91 16.12
CA LEU A 409 38.05 -7.10 15.21
C LEU A 409 39.34 -7.81 14.84
N ASP A 410 39.47 -8.25 13.59
CA ASP A 410 40.69 -8.80 13.05
C ASP A 410 41.45 -7.71 12.30
N VAL A 411 42.74 -7.52 12.63
CA VAL A 411 43.64 -6.57 11.99
C VAL A 411 44.74 -7.35 11.25
N ILE A 412 44.85 -7.13 9.93
CA ILE A 412 45.83 -7.78 9.07
C ILE A 412 46.95 -6.81 8.78
N TYR A 413 48.14 -7.17 9.25
CA TYR A 413 49.32 -6.35 9.12
C TYR A 413 50.13 -6.69 7.85
N GLY A 414 50.68 -5.65 7.26
CA GLY A 414 51.74 -5.75 6.23
C GLY A 414 53.12 -5.70 6.88
N GLU A 415 53.99 -4.76 6.43
CA GLU A 415 55.31 -4.59 7.00
C GLU A 415 55.24 -4.03 8.42
N VAL A 416 56.02 -4.62 9.32
CA VAL A 416 56.12 -4.17 10.71
C VAL A 416 57.59 -4.17 11.15
N VAL A 417 58.02 -3.00 11.65
CA VAL A 417 59.33 -2.83 12.32
C VAL A 417 59.05 -2.22 13.69
N LEU A 418 58.97 -3.07 14.71
CA LEU A 418 58.49 -2.64 16.02
C LEU A 418 59.60 -2.34 16.99
N LYS A 419 59.47 -1.15 17.55
CA LYS A 419 60.02 -0.72 18.84
C LYS A 419 58.94 0.17 19.48
N GLY A 420 58.87 0.25 20.80
CA GLY A 420 57.87 1.11 21.48
C GLY A 420 56.60 0.37 21.85
N ASN A 421 55.50 1.09 21.90
CA ASN A 421 54.22 0.61 22.44
C ASN A 421 53.05 0.81 21.44
N PRO A 422 53.04 0.09 20.30
CA PRO A 422 51.92 0.13 19.36
C PRO A 422 50.79 -0.82 19.76
N ASN A 423 49.56 -0.34 19.75
CA ASN A 423 48.39 -1.10 20.12
C ASN A 423 47.24 -0.92 19.14
N VAL A 424 46.48 -1.99 18.91
CA VAL A 424 45.12 -1.93 18.37
C VAL A 424 44.17 -1.86 19.57
N ALA A 425 43.14 -1.01 19.49
CA ALA A 425 42.21 -0.81 20.58
C ALA A 425 40.78 -0.55 20.11
N VAL A 426 39.84 -0.96 20.93
CA VAL A 426 38.42 -0.64 20.84
C VAL A 426 37.98 -0.02 22.16
N SER A 427 37.34 1.14 22.12
CA SER A 427 36.89 1.85 23.33
C SER A 427 35.39 2.13 23.23
N LYS A 428 34.62 1.72 24.24
CA LYS A 428 33.17 1.96 24.32
C LYS A 428 32.91 3.40 24.78
N ASN A 429 31.85 4.00 24.23
CA ASN A 429 31.35 5.33 24.65
C ASN A 429 32.41 6.44 24.66
N LYS A 430 33.35 6.39 23.70
CA LYS A 430 34.41 7.37 23.54
C LYS A 430 34.49 7.85 22.09
N THR A 431 34.85 9.09 21.93
CA THR A 431 35.08 9.73 20.62
C THR A 431 36.56 9.76 20.24
N GLU A 432 37.44 9.27 21.11
CA GLU A 432 38.87 9.19 20.93
C GLU A 432 39.45 7.98 21.64
N LEU A 433 40.47 7.34 21.10
CA LEU A 433 41.19 6.27 21.76
C LEU A 433 42.03 6.81 22.94
N PRO A 434 42.20 6.03 24.02
CA PRO A 434 43.12 6.36 25.10
C PRO A 434 44.59 6.39 24.60
N ASN A 435 45.46 7.04 25.35
CA ASN A 435 46.90 6.96 25.09
C ASN A 435 47.44 5.55 25.36
N PRO A 436 48.55 5.15 24.76
CA PRO A 436 49.13 3.83 24.97
C PRO A 436 49.42 3.51 26.45
N GLU A 437 49.82 4.50 27.22
CA GLU A 437 50.11 4.36 28.67
C GLU A 437 48.86 4.16 29.53
N ASP A 438 47.70 4.65 29.06
CA ASP A 438 46.43 4.61 29.81
C ASP A 438 45.60 3.32 29.53
N LEU A 439 46.00 2.49 28.58
CA LEU A 439 45.21 1.30 28.15
C LEU A 439 44.99 0.31 29.30
N SER A 440 45.96 0.16 30.22
CA SER A 440 45.84 -0.78 31.33
C SER A 440 45.03 -0.24 32.51
N ALA A 441 44.74 1.05 32.54
CA ALA A 441 43.99 1.72 33.62
C ALA A 441 42.47 1.72 33.41
N THR A 442 41.96 1.12 32.34
CA THR A 442 40.55 1.19 31.92
C THR A 442 39.70 0.10 32.54
N ASN A 443 38.51 0.46 33.05
CA ASN A 443 37.58 -0.39 33.81
C ASN A 443 36.70 -1.30 32.90
N GLY A 444 37.29 -2.04 31.94
CA GLY A 444 36.50 -2.93 31.04
C GLY A 444 35.81 -2.24 29.85
N ASP A 445 35.96 -0.91 29.72
CA ASP A 445 35.43 -0.17 28.57
C ASP A 445 36.39 -0.10 27.39
N VAL A 446 37.62 -0.57 27.57
CA VAL A 446 38.64 -0.60 26.52
C VAL A 446 39.20 -2.00 26.38
N PHE A 447 39.10 -2.49 25.14
CA PHE A 447 39.70 -3.75 24.72
C PHE A 447 40.89 -3.43 23.85
N TRP A 448 42.04 -4.03 24.15
CA TRP A 448 43.26 -3.71 23.44
C TRP A 448 44.20 -4.91 23.31
N LYS A 449 45.08 -4.84 22.34
CA LYS A 449 46.13 -5.83 22.14
C LYS A 449 47.39 -5.15 21.64
N PHE A 450 48.50 -5.45 22.26
CA PHE A 450 49.81 -5.02 21.80
C PHE A 450 50.14 -5.63 20.47
N VAL A 451 50.65 -4.82 19.51
CA VAL A 451 51.09 -5.28 18.20
C VAL A 451 52.44 -5.97 18.35
N ASN A 452 52.45 -7.25 18.65
CA ASN A 452 53.66 -8.08 18.77
C ASN A 452 53.90 -8.85 17.50
N HIS A 453 54.60 -8.23 16.55
CA HIS A 453 54.87 -8.83 15.26
C HIS A 453 56.30 -8.49 14.83
N SER A 454 57.03 -9.43 14.23
CA SER A 454 58.39 -9.19 13.71
C SER A 454 58.40 -9.08 12.21
N LYS A 455 59.41 -8.39 11.65
CA LYS A 455 59.63 -8.22 10.22
C LYS A 455 59.62 -9.54 9.43
N ASN A 456 59.95 -10.65 10.09
CA ASN A 456 60.09 -11.96 9.45
C ASN A 456 58.89 -12.88 9.65
N ASP A 457 57.86 -12.43 10.37
CA ASP A 457 56.65 -13.23 10.55
C ASP A 457 55.82 -13.15 9.24
N PRO A 458 55.20 -14.24 8.83
CA PRO A 458 54.20 -14.18 7.76
C PRO A 458 53.06 -13.23 8.19
N VAL A 459 52.27 -12.76 7.22
CA VAL A 459 51.13 -11.85 7.47
C VAL A 459 50.37 -12.28 8.70
N ALA A 460 50.48 -11.46 9.76
CA ALA A 460 49.88 -11.77 11.05
C ALA A 460 48.51 -11.08 11.15
N THR A 461 47.54 -11.85 11.61
CA THR A 461 46.24 -11.32 12.01
C THR A 461 46.20 -11.22 13.51
N HIS A 462 45.94 -10.02 14.01
CA HIS A 462 45.65 -9.80 15.44
C HIS A 462 44.16 -9.62 15.65
N SER A 463 43.59 -10.35 16.59
CA SER A 463 42.17 -10.29 16.88
C SER A 463 41.93 -9.71 18.27
N ILE A 464 40.96 -8.82 18.38
CA ILE A 464 40.37 -8.33 19.64
C ILE A 464 38.90 -8.77 19.65
N SER A 465 38.47 -9.40 20.75
CA SER A 465 37.06 -9.69 21.00
C SER A 465 36.52 -8.72 22.05
N PHE A 466 35.29 -8.26 21.82
CA PHE A 466 34.57 -7.38 22.74
C PHE A 466 33.06 -7.65 22.67
N ASP A 467 32.34 -7.22 23.69
CA ASP A 467 30.90 -7.36 23.79
C ASP A 467 30.24 -5.99 23.96
N LEU A 468 29.01 -5.87 23.49
CA LEU A 468 28.15 -4.71 23.68
C LEU A 468 26.81 -5.18 24.23
N SER A 469 26.42 -4.73 25.42
CA SER A 469 25.12 -5.07 26.02
C SER A 469 23.93 -4.33 25.43
N GLU A 470 24.21 -3.23 24.73
CA GLU A 470 23.23 -2.37 24.04
C GLU A 470 23.89 -1.73 22.81
N THR A 471 23.08 -1.10 21.97
CA THR A 471 23.59 -0.30 20.84
C THR A 471 24.50 0.80 21.36
N THR A 472 25.77 0.78 20.94
CA THR A 472 26.83 1.57 21.54
C THR A 472 27.70 2.24 20.46
N GLU A 473 28.08 3.50 20.71
CA GLU A 473 29.14 4.16 19.96
C GLU A 473 30.50 3.63 20.44
N VAL A 474 31.33 3.19 19.51
CA VAL A 474 32.66 2.68 19.76
C VAL A 474 33.71 3.41 18.94
N CYS A 475 34.84 3.66 19.56
CA CYS A 475 36.03 4.15 18.89
C CYS A 475 36.99 2.98 18.67
N LEU A 476 37.39 2.68 17.44
CA LEU A 476 38.29 1.56 17.14
C LEU A 476 39.43 1.99 16.19
N GLY A 477 40.61 1.43 16.43
CA GLY A 477 41.77 1.72 15.61
C GLY A 477 43.08 1.48 16.36
N PHE A 478 44.03 2.41 16.21
CA PHE A 478 45.40 2.26 16.67
C PHE A 478 45.81 3.42 17.56
N THR A 479 46.54 3.09 18.60
CA THR A 479 47.24 4.06 19.47
C THR A 479 48.68 3.57 19.69
N ALA A 480 49.68 4.48 19.62
CA ALA A 480 51.08 4.05 19.63
C ALA A 480 52.03 5.13 20.11
N ASP A 481 53.05 4.68 20.87
CA ASP A 481 54.30 5.37 21.06
C ASP A 481 55.40 4.63 20.28
N LEU A 482 55.97 5.29 19.28
CA LEU A 482 56.94 4.70 18.38
C LEU A 482 58.23 5.51 18.40
N PRO A 483 59.36 4.95 18.90
CA PRO A 483 60.66 5.57 18.76
C PRO A 483 61.16 5.56 17.31
N ASN A 484 62.17 6.35 17.01
CA ASN A 484 62.82 6.39 15.72
C ASN A 484 63.13 5.00 15.16
N GLY A 485 62.87 4.80 13.86
CA GLY A 485 63.09 3.54 13.18
C GLY A 485 62.02 2.48 13.40
N SER A 486 60.85 2.89 13.86
CA SER A 486 59.69 2.00 14.08
C SER A 486 58.52 2.32 13.10
N CYS A 487 57.87 1.31 12.62
CA CYS A 487 56.62 1.45 11.88
C CYS A 487 55.78 0.18 11.96
N PHE A 488 54.48 0.35 11.76
CA PHE A 488 53.58 -0.75 11.40
C PHE A 488 52.65 -0.31 10.28
N LYS A 489 52.33 -1.26 9.43
CA LYS A 489 51.41 -1.08 8.29
C LYS A 489 50.28 -2.04 8.43
N VAL A 490 49.06 -1.61 8.14
CA VAL A 490 47.83 -2.41 8.16
C VAL A 490 47.22 -2.42 6.79
N THR A 491 46.92 -3.60 6.27
CA THR A 491 46.36 -3.79 4.91
C THR A 491 44.86 -4.04 4.93
N GLU A 492 44.32 -4.51 6.07
CA GLU A 492 42.87 -4.77 6.21
C GLU A 492 42.48 -4.78 7.68
N LEU A 493 41.28 -4.27 7.97
CA LEU A 493 40.53 -4.50 9.19
C LEU A 493 39.28 -5.28 8.83
N LYS A 494 38.95 -6.30 9.63
CA LYS A 494 37.73 -7.09 9.46
C LYS A 494 36.97 -7.10 10.78
N LEU A 495 35.78 -6.55 10.78
CA LEU A 495 34.89 -6.57 11.94
C LEU A 495 33.81 -7.64 11.74
N VAL A 496 33.82 -8.60 12.63
CA VAL A 496 32.95 -9.78 12.59
C VAL A 496 31.96 -9.69 13.75
N TYR A 497 30.68 -9.84 13.46
CA TYR A 497 29.65 -10.10 14.45
C TYR A 497 29.70 -11.60 14.79
N VAL A 498 30.00 -11.94 16.04
CA VAL A 498 30.21 -13.33 16.48
C VAL A 498 28.90 -13.96 16.98
N GLY A 499 27.93 -13.15 17.37
CA GLY A 499 26.65 -13.59 17.88
C GLY A 499 26.06 -12.68 18.95
N ASP A 500 24.95 -13.07 19.53
CA ASP A 500 24.27 -12.34 20.59
C ASP A 500 25.02 -12.46 21.93
N VAL A 501 24.94 -11.43 22.75
CA VAL A 501 25.32 -11.48 24.18
C VAL A 501 24.25 -12.26 24.92
N GLN A 502 24.65 -13.36 25.55
CA GLN A 502 23.76 -14.21 26.36
C GLN A 502 23.31 -13.50 27.64
#